data_e4ac2bf6e12925752892386a28ad035d
#
_entry.id   e4ac2bf6e12925752892386a28ad035d
#
_cell.length_a   1.000
_cell.length_b   1.000
_cell.length_c   1.000
_cell.angle_alpha   90.00
_cell.angle_beta   90.00
_cell.angle_gamma   90.00
#
_symmetry.space_group_name_H-M   'P 1'
#
loop_
_entity.id
_entity.type
_entity.pdbx_description
1 polymer ?
#
loop_
_entity_poly.entity_id
_entity_poly.type
_entity_poly.pdbx_seq_one_letter_code
_entity_poly.pdbx_strand_id
1 'polypeptide(L)'
;MRPYDNARTVVNEHEILAEFKRTSLLSYQKFTHIADIQYGTHPRSTLDLFPLEQAKKTVIFIHGGYWQWCDKSDFAFIVPYVLAKGAQCVLLEYDLAPQSKISDIASQINQVLDFIREQAWKTNEVVLVGHSAGAHLAALSLGHPLISKIVLLSGIYDLEPIQSTHLNHALNLSSEDILKYSPVHQSKRITTPCSIFCGELELDELKWQSQNYFEMKKRQDQDLVSFKLIPKINHYSILNHYFNNILI
;
A
#
# COMPACT_ATOMS: atom_id res chain seq x y z
N MET A 1 -18.21 -13.35 15.11
CA MET A 1 -17.81 -12.77 13.80
C MET A 1 -16.30 -12.61 13.81
N ARG A 2 -15.61 -12.79 12.68
CA ARG A 2 -14.17 -12.44 12.56
C ARG A 2 -14.09 -11.01 12.03
N PRO A 3 -13.83 -10.00 12.84
CA PRO A 3 -13.57 -8.65 12.34
C PRO A 3 -12.33 -8.65 11.46
N TYR A 4 -12.28 -7.76 10.47
CA TYR A 4 -11.20 -7.67 9.47
C TYR A 4 -11.04 -8.90 8.56
N ASP A 5 -12.12 -9.65 8.32
CA ASP A 5 -12.15 -10.78 7.37
C ASP A 5 -12.70 -10.30 6.02
N ASN A 6 -11.82 -9.85 5.12
CA ASN A 6 -12.21 -9.31 3.81
C ASN A 6 -12.85 -10.35 2.89
N ALA A 7 -12.59 -11.66 3.10
CA ALA A 7 -13.24 -12.73 2.36
C ALA A 7 -14.77 -12.67 2.44
N ARG A 8 -15.31 -12.11 3.54
CA ARG A 8 -16.77 -11.96 3.73
C ARG A 8 -17.43 -10.95 2.78
N THR A 9 -16.65 -10.10 2.13
CA THR A 9 -17.16 -9.09 1.19
C THR A 9 -17.31 -9.61 -0.24
N VAL A 10 -16.86 -10.83 -0.49
CA VAL A 10 -16.92 -11.51 -1.80
C VAL A 10 -17.28 -12.98 -1.62
N VAL A 11 -17.81 -13.61 -2.66
CA VAL A 11 -18.14 -15.05 -2.65
C VAL A 11 -17.04 -15.94 -3.20
N ASN A 12 -16.03 -15.33 -3.84
CA ASN A 12 -15.02 -16.01 -4.65
C ASN A 12 -13.60 -15.50 -4.42
N GLU A 13 -13.24 -15.18 -3.18
CA GLU A 13 -11.91 -14.65 -2.82
C GLU A 13 -10.76 -15.46 -3.44
N HIS A 14 -10.84 -16.78 -3.32
CA HIS A 14 -9.79 -17.66 -3.84
C HIS A 14 -9.57 -17.50 -5.35
N GLU A 15 -10.67 -17.34 -6.12
CA GLU A 15 -10.59 -17.12 -7.57
C GLU A 15 -10.00 -15.75 -7.89
N ILE A 16 -10.37 -14.72 -7.13
CA ILE A 16 -9.82 -13.35 -7.28
C ILE A 16 -8.31 -13.36 -7.06
N LEU A 17 -7.85 -13.98 -5.97
CA LEU A 17 -6.41 -14.05 -5.66
C LEU A 17 -5.65 -14.90 -6.67
N ALA A 18 -6.23 -16.01 -7.14
CA ALA A 18 -5.66 -16.82 -8.21
C ALA A 18 -5.53 -16.03 -9.52
N GLU A 19 -6.53 -15.21 -9.85
CA GLU A 19 -6.48 -14.33 -11.04
C GLU A 19 -5.42 -13.23 -10.90
N PHE A 20 -5.24 -12.64 -9.71
CA PHE A 20 -4.15 -11.70 -9.44
C PHE A 20 -2.79 -12.36 -9.71
N LYS A 21 -2.55 -13.55 -9.17
CA LYS A 21 -1.30 -14.30 -9.38
C LYS A 21 -1.09 -14.63 -10.86
N ARG A 22 -2.13 -15.12 -11.53
CA ARG A 22 -2.05 -15.49 -12.94
C ARG A 22 -1.72 -14.29 -13.84
N THR A 23 -2.40 -13.17 -13.63
CA THR A 23 -2.19 -11.95 -14.43
C THR A 23 -0.89 -11.25 -14.07
N SER A 24 -0.43 -11.36 -12.83
CA SER A 24 0.89 -10.89 -12.40
C SER A 24 2.01 -11.67 -13.10
N LEU A 25 1.91 -13.00 -13.17
CA LEU A 25 2.87 -13.82 -13.91
C LEU A 25 2.97 -13.40 -15.38
N LEU A 26 1.84 -13.11 -16.03
CA LEU A 26 1.83 -12.60 -17.40
C LEU A 26 2.52 -11.24 -17.51
N SER A 27 2.44 -10.40 -16.51
CA SER A 27 3.16 -9.12 -16.49
C SER A 27 4.67 -9.31 -16.45
N TYR A 28 5.17 -10.22 -15.60
CA TYR A 28 6.60 -10.58 -15.57
C TYR A 28 7.09 -11.17 -16.89
N GLN A 29 6.26 -11.99 -17.54
CA GLN A 29 6.61 -12.56 -18.84
C GLN A 29 6.64 -11.54 -19.99
N LYS A 30 5.77 -10.53 -19.92
CA LYS A 30 5.55 -9.58 -21.02
C LYS A 30 6.40 -8.33 -20.96
N PHE A 31 6.68 -7.81 -19.76
CA PHE A 31 7.33 -6.52 -19.58
C PHE A 31 8.77 -6.68 -19.09
N THR A 32 9.67 -5.88 -19.66
CA THR A 32 11.04 -5.77 -19.16
C THR A 32 11.03 -5.34 -17.70
N HIS A 33 11.80 -6.03 -16.88
CA HIS A 33 11.90 -5.72 -15.44
C HIS A 33 13.28 -6.09 -14.90
N ILE A 34 13.61 -5.53 -13.75
CA ILE A 34 14.77 -5.89 -12.93
C ILE A 34 14.18 -6.38 -11.61
N ALA A 35 14.25 -7.70 -11.40
CA ALA A 35 13.70 -8.33 -10.20
C ALA A 35 14.70 -8.31 -9.05
N ASP A 36 14.18 -8.34 -7.83
CA ASP A 36 14.94 -8.56 -6.60
C ASP A 36 16.10 -7.58 -6.37
N ILE A 37 15.90 -6.31 -6.73
CA ILE A 37 16.86 -5.25 -6.39
C ILE A 37 16.91 -5.14 -4.86
N GLN A 38 18.06 -5.51 -4.28
CA GLN A 38 18.25 -5.53 -2.83
C GLN A 38 18.40 -4.11 -2.27
N TYR A 39 17.61 -3.77 -1.27
CA TYR A 39 17.70 -2.49 -0.56
C TYR A 39 18.11 -2.62 0.92
N GLY A 40 18.15 -3.83 1.44
CA GLY A 40 18.51 -4.13 2.84
C GLY A 40 19.15 -5.52 2.97
N THR A 41 19.36 -5.96 4.19
CA THR A 41 20.07 -7.23 4.49
C THR A 41 19.14 -8.44 4.63
N HIS A 42 17.85 -8.22 4.80
CA HIS A 42 16.88 -9.31 4.91
C HIS A 42 16.54 -9.90 3.54
N PRO A 43 16.22 -11.20 3.44
CA PRO A 43 15.86 -11.83 2.17
C PRO A 43 14.69 -11.16 1.45
N ARG A 44 13.71 -10.64 2.21
CA ARG A 44 12.56 -9.91 1.64
C ARG A 44 12.81 -8.41 1.44
N SER A 45 13.98 -7.88 1.80
CA SER A 45 14.33 -6.48 1.56
C SER A 45 14.66 -6.25 0.08
N THR A 46 13.72 -6.52 -0.80
CA THR A 46 13.87 -6.41 -2.26
C THR A 46 12.76 -5.56 -2.89
N LEU A 47 13.01 -5.09 -4.09
CA LEU A 47 12.00 -4.47 -4.94
C LEU A 47 12.14 -4.94 -6.38
N ASP A 48 11.04 -4.88 -7.15
CA ASP A 48 11.08 -5.11 -8.59
C ASP A 48 10.82 -3.80 -9.32
N LEU A 49 11.67 -3.49 -10.28
CA LEU A 49 11.54 -2.31 -11.13
C LEU A 49 11.06 -2.73 -12.54
N PHE A 50 9.94 -2.17 -12.97
CA PHE A 50 9.49 -2.21 -14.36
C PHE A 50 9.77 -0.85 -14.99
N PRO A 51 10.93 -0.68 -15.64
CA PRO A 51 11.34 0.59 -16.18
C PRO A 51 10.50 0.97 -17.41
N LEU A 52 10.35 2.26 -17.63
CA LEU A 52 9.78 2.81 -18.85
C LEU A 52 10.71 3.90 -19.36
N GLU A 53 11.13 3.78 -20.63
CA GLU A 53 11.90 4.82 -21.26
C GLU A 53 11.13 6.15 -21.29
N GLN A 54 11.79 7.24 -20.91
CA GLN A 54 11.20 8.57 -20.78
C GLN A 54 9.99 8.63 -19.82
N ALA A 55 9.97 7.77 -18.79
CA ALA A 55 8.94 7.82 -17.76
C ALA A 55 8.87 9.23 -17.13
N LYS A 56 7.67 9.75 -17.01
CA LYS A 56 7.42 11.04 -16.33
C LYS A 56 7.30 10.89 -14.83
N LYS A 57 6.87 9.71 -14.38
CA LYS A 57 6.59 9.39 -12.97
C LYS A 57 7.14 8.04 -12.59
N THR A 58 7.46 7.88 -11.31
CA THR A 58 7.70 6.58 -10.67
C THR A 58 6.53 6.27 -9.75
N VAL A 59 5.82 5.19 -10.02
CA VAL A 59 4.77 4.68 -9.12
C VAL A 59 5.38 3.58 -8.29
N ILE A 60 5.41 3.78 -6.97
CA ILE A 60 5.85 2.79 -5.98
C ILE A 60 4.62 2.16 -5.37
N PHE A 61 4.51 0.85 -5.39
CA PHE A 61 3.37 0.12 -4.83
C PHE A 61 3.79 -0.72 -3.62
N ILE A 62 3.06 -0.56 -2.51
CA ILE A 62 3.18 -1.36 -1.29
C ILE A 62 1.95 -2.26 -1.19
N HIS A 63 2.16 -3.57 -1.21
CA HIS A 63 1.08 -4.55 -1.17
C HIS A 63 0.41 -4.66 0.20
N GLY A 64 -0.79 -5.26 0.21
CA GLY A 64 -1.54 -5.61 1.41
C GLY A 64 -1.16 -6.99 1.97
N GLY A 65 -2.09 -7.61 2.72
CA GLY A 65 -1.91 -8.93 3.31
C GLY A 65 -1.73 -8.90 4.82
N TYR A 66 -2.29 -7.91 5.52
CA TYR A 66 -2.27 -7.79 6.99
C TYR A 66 -0.88 -7.92 7.61
N TRP A 67 0.19 -7.50 6.89
CA TRP A 67 1.60 -7.64 7.29
C TRP A 67 2.05 -9.09 7.54
N GLN A 68 1.28 -10.07 7.10
CA GLN A 68 1.47 -11.51 7.36
C GLN A 68 1.50 -12.36 6.10
N TRP A 69 0.95 -11.85 4.99
CA TRP A 69 0.77 -12.61 3.75
C TRP A 69 1.10 -11.76 2.53
N CYS A 70 1.15 -12.44 1.40
CA CYS A 70 1.42 -11.90 0.07
C CYS A 70 2.89 -11.60 -0.18
N ASP A 71 3.16 -11.47 -1.46
CA ASP A 71 4.44 -11.06 -2.02
C ASP A 71 4.22 -9.96 -3.05
N LYS A 72 5.25 -9.12 -3.29
CA LYS A 72 5.21 -8.10 -4.35
C LYS A 72 4.80 -8.67 -5.71
N SER A 73 5.23 -9.92 -5.98
CA SER A 73 4.95 -10.62 -7.23
C SER A 73 3.47 -10.93 -7.45
N ASP A 74 2.66 -11.03 -6.40
CA ASP A 74 1.22 -11.26 -6.51
C ASP A 74 0.48 -10.05 -7.12
N PHE A 75 1.12 -8.88 -7.16
CA PHE A 75 0.50 -7.61 -7.57
C PHE A 75 1.03 -7.02 -8.87
N ALA A 76 1.90 -7.72 -9.60
CA ALA A 76 2.42 -7.23 -10.87
C ALA A 76 1.34 -7.05 -11.96
N PHE A 77 0.12 -7.52 -11.73
CA PHE A 77 -1.02 -7.26 -12.62
C PHE A 77 -1.36 -5.76 -12.78
N ILE A 78 -0.89 -4.90 -11.85
CA ILE A 78 -1.05 -3.44 -11.95
C ILE A 78 -0.08 -2.81 -12.98
N VAL A 79 1.04 -3.47 -13.27
CA VAL A 79 2.13 -2.94 -14.11
C VAL A 79 1.66 -2.46 -15.49
N PRO A 80 0.85 -3.22 -16.25
CA PRO A 80 0.37 -2.78 -17.56
C PRO A 80 -0.33 -1.42 -17.52
N TYR A 81 -1.12 -1.17 -16.47
CA TYR A 81 -1.85 0.08 -16.30
C TYR A 81 -0.92 1.25 -15.98
N VAL A 82 0.08 1.01 -15.13
CA VAL A 82 1.08 2.02 -14.75
C VAL A 82 1.90 2.43 -15.97
N LEU A 83 2.44 1.46 -16.72
CA LEU A 83 3.22 1.70 -17.92
C LEU A 83 2.41 2.42 -18.99
N ALA A 84 1.14 2.05 -19.20
CA ALA A 84 0.24 2.68 -20.17
C ALA A 84 -0.04 4.17 -19.85
N LYS A 85 0.15 4.61 -18.60
CA LYS A 85 0.03 6.01 -18.15
C LYS A 85 1.36 6.78 -18.25
N GLY A 86 2.40 6.21 -18.86
CA GLY A 86 3.71 6.86 -19.00
C GLY A 86 4.52 6.91 -17.71
N ALA A 87 4.24 6.01 -16.77
CA ALA A 87 4.97 5.88 -15.52
C ALA A 87 5.71 4.54 -15.46
N GLN A 88 6.88 4.52 -14.86
CA GLN A 88 7.53 3.26 -14.46
C GLN A 88 6.95 2.76 -13.15
N CYS A 89 7.03 1.44 -12.91
CA CYS A 89 6.43 0.81 -11.75
C CYS A 89 7.50 0.16 -10.87
N VAL A 90 7.39 0.38 -9.56
CA VAL A 90 8.21 -0.28 -8.53
C VAL A 90 7.26 -1.05 -7.61
N LEU A 91 7.50 -2.36 -7.46
CA LEU A 91 6.78 -3.21 -6.52
C LEU A 91 7.69 -3.45 -5.32
N LEU A 92 7.25 -3.05 -4.13
CA LEU A 92 8.02 -3.22 -2.90
C LEU A 92 7.68 -4.54 -2.21
N GLU A 93 8.74 -5.20 -1.74
CA GLU A 93 8.66 -6.29 -0.79
C GLU A 93 9.07 -5.81 0.60
N TYR A 94 8.56 -6.45 1.64
CA TYR A 94 8.91 -6.20 3.03
C TYR A 94 8.73 -7.48 3.86
N ASP A 95 9.37 -7.53 5.02
CA ASP A 95 9.26 -8.67 5.94
C ASP A 95 7.86 -8.80 6.50
N LEU A 96 7.48 -10.02 6.88
CA LEU A 96 6.16 -10.35 7.37
C LEU A 96 6.20 -10.81 8.84
N ALA A 97 5.12 -10.57 9.56
CA ALA A 97 4.89 -11.19 10.86
C ALA A 97 4.55 -12.69 10.68
N PRO A 98 4.90 -13.56 11.65
CA PRO A 98 5.45 -13.22 12.97
C PRO A 98 6.97 -13.06 13.02
N GLN A 99 7.70 -13.23 11.89
CA GLN A 99 9.16 -13.16 11.84
C GLN A 99 9.69 -11.75 12.11
N SER A 100 8.92 -10.74 11.70
CA SER A 100 9.24 -9.33 11.92
C SER A 100 8.08 -8.61 12.62
N LYS A 101 8.42 -7.67 13.50
CA LYS A 101 7.44 -6.81 14.18
C LYS A 101 6.98 -5.69 13.27
N ILE A 102 5.85 -5.07 13.60
CA ILE A 102 5.35 -3.91 12.87
C ILE A 102 6.36 -2.75 12.83
N SER A 103 7.18 -2.61 13.87
CA SER A 103 8.29 -1.65 13.95
C SER A 103 9.36 -1.87 12.88
N ASP A 104 9.72 -3.13 12.67
CA ASP A 104 10.77 -3.52 11.72
C ASP A 104 10.25 -3.32 10.29
N ILE A 105 9.02 -3.75 10.04
CA ILE A 105 8.34 -3.57 8.74
C ILE A 105 8.23 -2.07 8.41
N ALA A 106 7.79 -1.23 9.34
CA ALA A 106 7.70 0.21 9.13
C ALA A 106 9.08 0.85 8.89
N SER A 107 10.13 0.36 9.57
CA SER A 107 11.51 0.80 9.34
C SER A 107 12.01 0.43 7.95
N GLN A 108 11.71 -0.78 7.48
CA GLN A 108 12.09 -1.24 6.14
C GLN A 108 11.46 -0.38 5.04
N ILE A 109 10.21 0.07 5.22
CA ILE A 109 9.58 0.99 4.25
C ILE A 109 10.34 2.31 4.17
N ASN A 110 10.75 2.90 5.30
CA ASN A 110 11.58 4.11 5.25
C ASN A 110 12.93 3.84 4.59
N GLN A 111 13.56 2.71 4.90
CA GLN A 111 14.84 2.31 4.31
C GLN A 111 14.75 2.16 2.78
N VAL A 112 13.71 1.51 2.26
CA VAL A 112 13.56 1.36 0.81
C VAL A 112 13.23 2.70 0.13
N LEU A 113 12.49 3.58 0.76
CA LEU A 113 12.24 4.92 0.21
C LEU A 113 13.52 5.76 0.16
N ASP A 114 14.36 5.70 1.20
CA ASP A 114 15.69 6.32 1.18
C ASP A 114 16.60 5.71 0.11
N PHE A 115 16.60 4.38 -0.03
CA PHE A 115 17.32 3.70 -1.09
C PHE A 115 16.89 4.18 -2.48
N ILE A 116 15.57 4.24 -2.75
CA ILE A 116 15.04 4.70 -4.04
C ILE A 116 15.41 6.17 -4.30
N ARG A 117 15.44 7.01 -3.26
CA ARG A 117 15.80 8.43 -3.39
C ARG A 117 17.16 8.63 -4.03
N GLU A 118 18.11 7.75 -3.75
CA GLU A 118 19.49 7.82 -4.26
C GLU A 118 19.66 7.17 -5.66
N GLN A 119 18.61 6.53 -6.20
CA GLN A 119 18.71 5.84 -7.49
C GLN A 119 18.60 6.81 -8.68
N ALA A 120 19.48 6.64 -9.66
CA ALA A 120 19.47 7.44 -10.89
C ALA A 120 18.26 7.16 -11.81
N TRP A 121 17.63 5.98 -11.68
CA TRP A 121 16.49 5.59 -12.50
C TRP A 121 15.15 6.20 -12.02
N LYS A 122 15.06 6.71 -10.79
CA LYS A 122 13.83 7.35 -10.33
C LYS A 122 13.56 8.64 -11.09
N THR A 123 12.30 8.98 -11.25
CA THR A 123 11.87 10.26 -11.83
C THR A 123 11.75 11.35 -10.74
N ASN A 124 11.56 12.59 -11.16
CA ASN A 124 11.34 13.71 -10.23
C ASN A 124 9.96 13.64 -9.54
N GLU A 125 8.96 13.04 -10.19
CA GLU A 125 7.63 12.84 -9.60
C GLU A 125 7.50 11.38 -9.14
N VAL A 126 7.36 11.18 -7.83
CA VAL A 126 7.21 9.85 -7.22
C VAL A 126 5.86 9.76 -6.51
N VAL A 127 5.05 8.81 -6.94
CA VAL A 127 3.74 8.52 -6.34
C VAL A 127 3.83 7.21 -5.54
N LEU A 128 3.60 7.31 -4.24
CA LEU A 128 3.52 6.15 -3.36
C LEU A 128 2.08 5.67 -3.26
N VAL A 129 1.81 4.44 -3.67
CA VAL A 129 0.49 3.82 -3.60
C VAL A 129 0.55 2.64 -2.64
N GLY A 130 -0.28 2.63 -1.62
CA GLY A 130 -0.42 1.49 -0.71
C GLY A 130 -1.82 0.92 -0.74
N HIS A 131 -1.95 -0.39 -0.59
CA HIS A 131 -3.24 -1.07 -0.49
C HIS A 131 -3.36 -1.80 0.86
N SER A 132 -4.48 -1.63 1.55
CA SER A 132 -4.77 -2.35 2.81
C SER A 132 -3.67 -2.12 3.86
N ALA A 133 -2.98 -3.16 4.32
CA ALA A 133 -1.79 -3.05 5.17
C ALA A 133 -0.67 -2.22 4.51
N GLY A 134 -0.53 -2.26 3.18
CA GLY A 134 0.40 -1.39 2.45
C GLY A 134 0.00 0.09 2.49
N ALA A 135 -1.31 0.39 2.55
CA ALA A 135 -1.78 1.76 2.75
C ALA A 135 -1.47 2.28 4.16
N HIS A 136 -1.54 1.42 5.17
CA HIS A 136 -1.05 1.73 6.52
C HIS A 136 0.42 2.13 6.49
N LEU A 137 1.28 1.31 5.86
CA LEU A 137 2.71 1.56 5.76
C LEU A 137 3.01 2.86 4.96
N ALA A 138 2.28 3.09 3.87
CA ALA A 138 2.37 4.32 3.10
C ALA A 138 1.96 5.55 3.92
N ALA A 139 0.93 5.45 4.76
CA ALA A 139 0.47 6.53 5.63
C ALA A 139 1.51 6.90 6.69
N LEU A 140 2.29 5.95 7.19
CA LEU A 140 3.41 6.20 8.11
C LEU A 140 4.57 6.96 7.44
N SER A 141 4.65 6.90 6.10
CA SER A 141 5.69 7.55 5.29
C SER A 141 5.31 8.97 4.83
N LEU A 142 4.20 9.53 5.33
CA LEU A 142 3.80 10.92 5.05
C LEU A 142 4.93 11.89 5.40
N GLY A 143 5.26 12.78 4.46
CA GLY A 143 6.34 13.76 4.60
C GLY A 143 7.73 13.23 4.28
N HIS A 144 7.87 12.00 3.75
CA HIS A 144 9.14 11.52 3.24
C HIS A 144 9.57 12.33 2.00
N PRO A 145 10.83 12.83 1.93
CA PRO A 145 11.27 13.79 0.89
C PRO A 145 11.28 13.23 -0.53
N LEU A 146 11.27 11.91 -0.72
CA LEU A 146 11.15 11.28 -2.02
C LEU A 146 9.75 11.49 -2.64
N ILE A 147 8.71 11.59 -1.81
CA ILE A 147 7.33 11.35 -2.23
C ILE A 147 6.66 12.66 -2.64
N SER A 148 6.17 12.72 -3.88
CA SER A 148 5.40 13.85 -4.42
C SER A 148 3.90 13.72 -4.13
N LYS A 149 3.38 12.51 -4.02
CA LYS A 149 1.96 12.22 -3.75
C LYS A 149 1.82 10.85 -3.09
N ILE A 150 0.89 10.74 -2.14
CA ILE A 150 0.49 9.45 -1.53
C ILE A 150 -0.93 9.09 -1.93
N VAL A 151 -1.13 7.82 -2.21
CA VAL A 151 -2.44 7.22 -2.49
C VAL A 151 -2.66 6.04 -1.58
N LEU A 152 -3.75 6.08 -0.84
CA LEU A 152 -4.11 5.11 0.17
C LEU A 152 -5.39 4.40 -0.26
N LEU A 153 -5.28 3.11 -0.61
CA LEU A 153 -6.39 2.30 -1.06
C LEU A 153 -6.81 1.37 0.07
N SER A 154 -8.02 1.55 0.60
CA SER A 154 -8.64 0.64 1.60
C SER A 154 -7.77 0.40 2.83
N GLY A 155 -7.18 1.45 3.37
CA GLY A 155 -6.14 1.36 4.40
C GLY A 155 -6.64 1.04 5.80
N ILE A 156 -5.68 0.62 6.64
CA ILE A 156 -5.83 0.49 8.07
C ILE A 156 -5.05 1.66 8.70
N TYR A 157 -5.69 2.44 9.56
CA TYR A 157 -5.07 3.66 10.13
C TYR A 157 -5.04 3.66 11.65
N ASP A 158 -5.77 2.74 12.28
CA ASP A 158 -5.79 2.49 13.71
C ASP A 158 -5.55 1.00 13.96
N LEU A 159 -4.51 0.68 14.73
CA LEU A 159 -4.14 -0.69 15.06
C LEU A 159 -4.84 -1.20 16.33
N GLU A 160 -5.47 -0.33 17.12
CA GLU A 160 -6.12 -0.73 18.37
C GLU A 160 -7.20 -1.81 18.15
N PRO A 161 -8.11 -1.68 17.16
CA PRO A 161 -9.09 -2.73 16.92
C PRO A 161 -8.47 -4.06 16.46
N ILE A 162 -7.29 -4.04 15.82
CA ILE A 162 -6.59 -5.25 15.39
C ILE A 162 -6.09 -6.06 16.58
N GLN A 163 -5.70 -5.40 17.67
CA GLN A 163 -5.14 -6.05 18.87
C GLN A 163 -6.05 -7.13 19.44
N SER A 164 -7.37 -6.93 19.36
CA SER A 164 -8.39 -7.86 19.86
C SER A 164 -8.81 -8.94 18.87
N THR A 165 -8.18 -9.00 17.69
CA THR A 165 -8.52 -9.96 16.63
C THR A 165 -7.54 -11.13 16.56
N HIS A 166 -7.90 -12.16 15.76
CA HIS A 166 -7.01 -13.27 15.44
C HIS A 166 -5.73 -12.84 14.71
N LEU A 167 -5.74 -11.69 14.02
CA LEU A 167 -4.57 -11.15 13.34
C LEU A 167 -3.43 -10.85 14.31
N ASN A 168 -3.77 -10.49 15.54
CA ASN A 168 -2.79 -10.15 16.55
C ASN A 168 -1.99 -11.35 17.07
N HIS A 169 -2.42 -12.58 16.81
CA HIS A 169 -1.63 -13.76 17.19
C HIS A 169 -0.24 -13.77 16.52
N ALA A 170 -0.13 -13.29 15.28
CA ALA A 170 1.15 -13.16 14.59
C ALA A 170 1.80 -11.78 14.78
N LEU A 171 1.00 -10.70 14.82
CA LEU A 171 1.51 -9.33 14.96
C LEU A 171 2.04 -9.04 16.35
N ASN A 172 1.43 -9.63 17.40
CA ASN A 172 1.80 -9.45 18.79
C ASN A 172 1.97 -7.96 19.18
N LEU A 173 0.98 -7.13 18.80
CA LEU A 173 1.00 -5.69 19.02
C LEU A 173 0.93 -5.36 20.50
N SER A 174 1.89 -4.58 20.96
CA SER A 174 1.85 -3.94 22.27
C SER A 174 1.08 -2.61 22.21
N SER A 175 0.70 -2.07 23.38
CA SER A 175 0.08 -0.73 23.45
C SER A 175 1.03 0.36 22.93
N GLU A 176 2.35 0.18 23.07
CA GLU A 176 3.36 1.08 22.53
C GLU A 176 3.38 1.03 21.01
N ASP A 177 3.31 -0.18 20.41
CA ASP A 177 3.22 -0.35 18.95
C ASP A 177 1.98 0.33 18.38
N ILE A 178 0.83 0.18 19.05
CA ILE A 178 -0.42 0.84 18.63
C ILE A 178 -0.25 2.35 18.62
N LEU A 179 0.26 2.95 19.69
CA LEU A 179 0.46 4.39 19.77
C LEU A 179 1.47 4.89 18.74
N LYS A 180 2.53 4.15 18.50
CA LYS A 180 3.64 4.56 17.63
C LYS A 180 3.39 4.30 16.17
N TYR A 181 2.66 3.24 15.83
CA TYR A 181 2.48 2.80 14.45
C TYR A 181 1.05 2.91 13.92
N SER A 182 0.08 3.45 14.68
CA SER A 182 -1.21 3.83 14.11
C SER A 182 -1.11 5.21 13.45
N PRO A 183 -1.38 5.34 12.15
CA PRO A 183 -1.37 6.64 11.46
C PRO A 183 -2.28 7.71 12.09
N VAL A 184 -3.37 7.31 12.75
CA VAL A 184 -4.27 8.22 13.47
C VAL A 184 -3.61 8.88 14.68
N HIS A 185 -2.59 8.28 15.27
CA HIS A 185 -1.85 8.83 16.42
C HIS A 185 -0.65 9.68 15.99
N GLN A 186 -0.33 9.73 14.69
CA GLN A 186 0.78 10.51 14.18
C GLN A 186 0.43 12.01 14.12
N SER A 187 1.12 12.80 14.94
CA SER A 187 0.97 14.27 14.97
C SER A 187 1.59 14.98 13.74
N LYS A 188 2.32 14.25 12.91
CA LYS A 188 2.95 14.82 11.69
C LYS A 188 1.92 15.58 10.86
N ARG A 189 2.21 16.86 10.62
CA ARG A 189 1.42 17.67 9.69
C ARG A 189 1.56 17.09 8.29
N ILE A 190 0.44 17.08 7.56
CA ILE A 190 0.45 16.69 6.16
C ILE A 190 1.15 17.78 5.34
N THR A 191 2.15 17.38 4.56
CA THR A 191 2.93 18.27 3.68
C THR A 191 2.95 17.77 2.25
N THR A 192 2.43 16.56 2.03
CA THR A 192 2.40 15.86 0.75
C THR A 192 0.95 15.59 0.37
N PRO A 193 0.51 15.88 -0.86
CA PRO A 193 -0.82 15.54 -1.33
C PRO A 193 -1.16 14.06 -1.06
N CYS A 194 -2.29 13.83 -0.41
CA CYS A 194 -2.75 12.51 0.00
C CYS A 194 -4.18 12.25 -0.50
N SER A 195 -4.35 11.20 -1.28
CA SER A 195 -5.66 10.76 -1.75
C SER A 195 -6.03 9.43 -1.11
N ILE A 196 -7.18 9.38 -0.44
CA ILE A 196 -7.70 8.21 0.26
C ILE A 196 -8.89 7.67 -0.53
N PHE A 197 -8.87 6.39 -0.83
CA PHE A 197 -9.95 5.68 -1.52
C PHE A 197 -10.38 4.48 -0.70
N CYS A 198 -11.69 4.23 -0.67
CA CYS A 198 -12.28 3.03 -0.07
C CYS A 198 -13.45 2.56 -0.94
N GLY A 199 -13.67 1.27 -1.03
CA GLY A 199 -14.82 0.71 -1.74
C GLY A 199 -16.08 0.73 -0.89
N GLU A 200 -17.23 0.99 -1.51
CA GLU A 200 -18.53 0.96 -0.83
C GLU A 200 -18.89 -0.42 -0.28
N LEU A 201 -18.43 -1.49 -0.97
CA LEU A 201 -18.71 -2.89 -0.59
C LEU A 201 -17.64 -3.48 0.34
N GLU A 202 -16.81 -2.66 0.97
CA GLU A 202 -15.84 -3.11 1.94
C GLU A 202 -16.43 -3.29 3.34
N LEU A 203 -15.65 -3.89 4.24
CA LEU A 203 -15.99 -4.00 5.65
C LEU A 203 -16.27 -2.60 6.25
N ASP A 204 -17.25 -2.51 7.12
CA ASP A 204 -17.60 -1.25 7.77
C ASP A 204 -16.43 -0.67 8.57
N GLU A 205 -15.60 -1.53 9.16
CA GLU A 205 -14.39 -1.16 9.88
C GLU A 205 -13.40 -0.41 8.97
N LEU A 206 -13.17 -0.88 7.75
CA LEU A 206 -12.24 -0.23 6.81
C LEU A 206 -12.80 1.08 6.26
N LYS A 207 -14.11 1.13 5.98
CA LYS A 207 -14.79 2.37 5.58
C LYS A 207 -14.71 3.42 6.68
N TRP A 208 -14.99 3.02 7.92
CA TRP A 208 -14.91 3.89 9.09
C TRP A 208 -13.49 4.41 9.30
N GLN A 209 -12.48 3.54 9.28
CA GLN A 209 -11.09 3.93 9.46
C GLN A 209 -10.62 4.91 8.36
N SER A 210 -10.99 4.66 7.11
CA SER A 210 -10.66 5.55 5.99
C SER A 210 -11.30 6.93 6.12
N GLN A 211 -12.58 6.98 6.49
CA GLN A 211 -13.31 8.23 6.73
C GLN A 211 -12.72 8.99 7.93
N ASN A 212 -12.49 8.30 9.06
CA ASN A 212 -11.95 8.91 10.27
C ASN A 212 -10.55 9.49 10.03
N TYR A 213 -9.68 8.76 9.36
CA TYR A 213 -8.34 9.23 9.02
C TYR A 213 -8.38 10.46 8.10
N PHE A 214 -9.26 10.46 7.09
CA PHE A 214 -9.50 11.62 6.24
C PHE A 214 -9.93 12.84 7.04
N GLU A 215 -10.97 12.73 7.88
CA GLU A 215 -11.47 13.84 8.68
C GLU A 215 -10.41 14.43 9.62
N MET A 216 -9.58 13.55 10.19
CA MET A 216 -8.47 13.98 11.04
C MET A 216 -7.41 14.76 10.23
N LYS A 217 -7.01 14.27 9.06
CA LYS A 217 -6.00 14.92 8.22
C LYS A 217 -6.53 16.19 7.56
N LYS A 218 -7.80 16.24 7.18
CA LYS A 218 -8.47 17.42 6.64
C LYS A 218 -8.45 18.61 7.59
N ARG A 219 -8.54 18.36 8.91
CA ARG A 219 -8.40 19.42 9.93
C ARG A 219 -6.99 20.03 9.97
N GLN A 220 -5.97 19.31 9.50
CA GLN A 220 -4.60 19.79 9.42
C GLN A 220 -4.37 20.64 8.17
N ASP A 221 -4.87 20.17 7.01
CA ASP A 221 -4.82 20.85 5.73
C ASP A 221 -5.85 20.25 4.76
N GLN A 222 -6.91 21.02 4.48
CA GLN A 222 -8.01 20.55 3.64
C GLN A 222 -7.66 20.44 2.14
N ASP A 223 -6.65 21.19 1.68
CA ASP A 223 -6.29 21.26 0.26
C ASP A 223 -5.34 20.11 -0.12
N LEU A 224 -4.67 19.51 0.87
CA LEU A 224 -3.72 18.44 0.66
C LEU A 224 -4.32 17.05 0.81
N VAL A 225 -5.55 16.90 1.31
CA VAL A 225 -6.15 15.59 1.51
C VAL A 225 -7.50 15.46 0.82
N SER A 226 -7.74 14.33 0.17
CA SER A 226 -9.01 13.98 -0.44
C SER A 226 -9.46 12.58 -0.04
N PHE A 227 -10.78 12.37 0.02
CA PHE A 227 -11.38 11.04 0.25
C PHE A 227 -12.45 10.76 -0.78
N LYS A 228 -12.49 9.53 -1.26
CA LYS A 228 -13.54 9.05 -2.15
C LYS A 228 -13.97 7.64 -1.78
N LEU A 229 -15.25 7.50 -1.44
CA LEU A 229 -15.92 6.21 -1.37
C LEU A 229 -16.37 5.83 -2.78
N ILE A 230 -15.91 4.67 -3.29
CA ILE A 230 -16.14 4.26 -4.69
C ILE A 230 -17.32 3.29 -4.73
N PRO A 231 -18.42 3.65 -5.42
CA PRO A 231 -19.61 2.80 -5.50
C PRO A 231 -19.31 1.44 -6.14
N LYS A 232 -19.93 0.38 -5.63
CA LYS A 232 -19.89 -0.99 -6.14
C LYS A 232 -18.48 -1.62 -6.17
N ILE A 233 -17.52 -1.06 -5.45
CA ILE A 233 -16.15 -1.56 -5.36
C ILE A 233 -15.95 -2.21 -3.98
N ASN A 234 -15.28 -3.37 -3.98
CA ASN A 234 -14.85 -4.09 -2.78
C ASN A 234 -13.33 -3.99 -2.59
N HIS A 235 -12.83 -4.61 -1.52
CA HIS A 235 -11.43 -4.58 -1.11
C HIS A 235 -10.42 -5.06 -2.17
N TYR A 236 -10.83 -5.96 -3.06
CA TYR A 236 -9.99 -6.52 -4.12
C TYR A 236 -10.10 -5.73 -5.42
N SER A 237 -11.35 -5.44 -5.83
CA SER A 237 -11.63 -4.75 -7.09
C SER A 237 -11.17 -3.29 -7.10
N ILE A 238 -10.91 -2.69 -5.94
CA ILE A 238 -10.38 -1.32 -5.83
C ILE A 238 -9.04 -1.16 -6.54
N LEU A 239 -8.20 -2.20 -6.53
CA LEU A 239 -6.91 -2.18 -7.22
C LEU A 239 -7.09 -2.01 -8.73
N ASN A 240 -7.87 -2.89 -9.37
CA ASN A 240 -8.15 -2.77 -10.79
C ASN A 240 -8.85 -1.45 -11.13
N HIS A 241 -9.81 -1.03 -10.29
CA HIS A 241 -10.52 0.23 -10.51
C HIS A 241 -9.59 1.44 -10.45
N TYR A 242 -8.71 1.51 -9.44
CA TYR A 242 -7.77 2.62 -9.28
C TYR A 242 -6.77 2.69 -10.43
N PHE A 243 -6.07 1.58 -10.70
CA PHE A 243 -5.00 1.58 -11.71
C PHE A 243 -5.50 1.76 -13.14
N ASN A 244 -6.68 1.22 -13.46
CA ASN A 244 -7.27 1.37 -14.79
C ASN A 244 -7.88 2.75 -15.03
N ASN A 245 -8.59 3.32 -14.03
CA ASN A 245 -9.45 4.47 -14.24
C ASN A 245 -8.96 5.77 -13.59
N ILE A 246 -8.23 5.70 -12.47
CA ILE A 246 -7.93 6.87 -11.64
C ILE A 246 -6.46 7.26 -11.70
N LEU A 247 -5.55 6.30 -11.83
CA LEU A 247 -4.11 6.56 -11.86
C LEU A 247 -3.76 7.58 -12.94
N ILE A 248 -3.28 8.75 -12.52
CA ILE A 248 -2.88 9.87 -13.37
C ILE A 248 -1.41 10.18 -13.13
#